data_6a89283f96a7783d7ad383613483a857
#
_entry.id   6a89283f96a7783d7ad383613483a857
#
_cell.length_a   1.000
_cell.length_b   1.000
_cell.length_c   1.000
_cell.angle_alpha   90.00
_cell.angle_beta   90.00
_cell.angle_gamma   90.00
#
_symmetry.space_group_name_H-M   'P 1'
#
loop_
_entity.id
_entity.type
_entity.pdbx_description
1 polymer ?
#
loop_
_entity_poly.entity_id
_entity_poly.type
_entity_poly.pdbx_seq_one_letter_code
_entity_poly.pdbx_strand_id
1 'polypeptide(L)'
;MILPPILTAWLPSPPGPHAVGYTFLTHPPLSPFFHPFPALKSTGKPAFRIEEIGYCLFYPTLSGGKEGKGWVNWVPEPFWGVIKGYERFLGGKGGMSWLVKPLGYIAGRLHMPLYRRAPLNPTDKPYPLLIFSHGLAGTRHTYSQLCAALASEGYVVLAVEHRDGSGPAVVLSPGESKESRVLYYTGVDDISWAEGEEHPVTHARTLQLDIRTREVYEAYHSFKRLLSHEGDLSIKIEGLEGDVRQSWIDSMKGKVDFDDLKLTGHSFGGGTILHLLQTPPPSNLLPSLPAKQAIALDPWLEPLPTPSDILQPAPSSSMPPTLVINSAGFTEWPEHWEKLVDMMKGKGILVTMIGIGHQSFSDFPLLSPRGYSHAHSMIVKIHELSTAFLNRKLLSGTALAGKVADKGDYERDEDGVKIKGKAAMKDGDVLLHLADKE
;
A
#
# COMPACT_ATOMS: atom_id res chain seq x y z
N MET A 1 -12.70 20.31 -19.02
CA MET A 1 -11.34 19.71 -19.11
C MET A 1 -10.71 19.80 -17.74
N ILE A 2 -10.41 18.67 -17.09
CA ILE A 2 -9.73 18.67 -15.78
C ILE A 2 -8.24 18.91 -16.05
N LEU A 3 -7.66 19.93 -15.39
CA LEU A 3 -6.25 20.25 -15.55
C LEU A 3 -5.37 19.29 -14.76
N PRO A 4 -4.19 18.90 -15.29
CA PRO A 4 -3.27 18.00 -14.59
C PRO A 4 -2.69 18.65 -13.32
N PRO A 5 -2.39 17.86 -12.27
CA PRO A 5 -1.90 18.34 -10.98
C PRO A 5 -0.65 19.23 -11.07
N ILE A 6 0.22 18.94 -12.02
CA ILE A 6 1.44 19.74 -12.24
C ILE A 6 1.15 21.21 -12.59
N LEU A 7 -0.04 21.52 -13.11
CA LEU A 7 -0.48 22.89 -13.42
C LEU A 7 -1.29 23.51 -12.30
N THR A 8 -2.01 22.71 -11.52
CA THR A 8 -2.90 23.17 -10.46
C THR A 8 -2.27 23.14 -9.08
N ALA A 9 -1.16 22.42 -8.91
CA ALA A 9 -0.54 22.05 -7.64
C ALA A 9 -1.42 21.15 -6.73
N TRP A 10 -2.53 20.63 -7.25
CA TRP A 10 -3.47 19.80 -6.50
C TRP A 10 -3.73 18.47 -7.20
N LEU A 11 -3.69 17.39 -6.43
CA LEU A 11 -4.23 16.10 -6.86
C LEU A 11 -5.77 16.17 -6.95
N PRO A 12 -6.40 15.28 -7.73
CA PRO A 12 -7.86 15.20 -7.81
C PRO A 12 -8.52 15.03 -6.44
N SER A 13 -9.69 15.62 -6.29
CA SER A 13 -10.48 15.43 -5.07
C SER A 13 -11.05 14.01 -4.99
N PRO A 14 -11.15 13.41 -3.80
CA PRO A 14 -11.80 12.13 -3.61
C PRO A 14 -13.25 12.15 -4.13
N PRO A 15 -13.71 11.06 -4.80
CA PRO A 15 -15.00 11.08 -5.52
C PRO A 15 -16.23 10.78 -4.64
N GLY A 16 -16.05 10.19 -3.45
CA GLY A 16 -17.14 9.76 -2.59
C GLY A 16 -17.84 10.90 -1.83
N PRO A 17 -18.88 10.57 -1.06
CA PRO A 17 -19.72 11.56 -0.38
C PRO A 17 -19.07 12.25 0.82
N HIS A 18 -17.98 11.66 1.38
CA HIS A 18 -17.30 12.22 2.54
C HIS A 18 -16.06 13.03 2.15
N ALA A 19 -15.86 14.16 2.83
CA ALA A 19 -14.53 14.77 2.90
C ALA A 19 -13.57 13.83 3.62
N VAL A 20 -12.25 13.93 3.36
CA VAL A 20 -11.27 12.99 3.89
C VAL A 20 -10.31 13.67 4.84
N GLY A 21 -10.28 13.18 6.08
CA GLY A 21 -9.31 13.53 7.09
C GLY A 21 -7.99 12.77 6.89
N TYR A 22 -6.89 13.36 7.35
CA TYR A 22 -5.56 12.75 7.30
C TYR A 22 -4.81 12.96 8.61
N THR A 23 -4.15 11.90 9.09
CA THR A 23 -3.30 11.97 10.29
C THR A 23 -2.18 10.92 10.18
N PHE A 24 -0.97 11.29 10.63
CA PHE A 24 0.18 10.37 10.64
C PHE A 24 0.51 9.97 12.08
N LEU A 25 0.81 8.68 12.28
CA LEU A 25 1.11 8.09 13.58
C LEU A 25 2.41 7.30 13.52
N THR A 26 3.14 7.32 14.66
CA THR A 26 4.32 6.47 14.86
C THR A 26 4.36 5.91 16.27
N HIS A 27 4.97 4.75 16.43
CA HIS A 27 5.19 4.15 17.74
C HIS A 27 6.38 3.18 17.72
N PRO A 28 7.03 2.90 18.87
CA PRO A 28 7.99 1.82 18.95
C PRO A 28 7.29 0.47 18.76
N PRO A 29 7.95 -0.54 18.15
CA PRO A 29 7.36 -1.87 18.00
C PRO A 29 7.09 -2.49 19.39
N LEU A 30 6.11 -3.41 19.47
CA LEU A 30 5.79 -4.15 20.71
C LEU A 30 6.98 -5.01 21.16
N SER A 31 7.75 -5.51 20.21
CA SER A 31 9.00 -6.21 20.50
C SER A 31 10.04 -5.91 19.43
N PRO A 32 11.32 -5.72 19.79
CA PRO A 32 12.38 -5.58 18.82
C PRO A 32 12.42 -6.80 17.88
N PHE A 33 12.59 -6.53 16.60
CA PHE A 33 12.77 -7.58 15.60
C PHE A 33 13.84 -7.19 14.59
N PHE A 34 14.72 -8.12 14.28
CA PHE A 34 15.73 -7.95 13.24
C PHE A 34 16.20 -9.31 12.71
N HIS A 35 16.66 -9.31 11.48
CA HIS A 35 17.43 -10.39 10.92
C HIS A 35 18.91 -10.16 11.24
N PRO A 36 19.62 -11.10 11.91
CA PRO A 36 21.03 -10.90 12.29
C PRO A 36 21.92 -10.62 11.09
N PHE A 37 21.62 -11.24 9.97
CA PHE A 37 22.25 -11.07 8.67
C PHE A 37 21.16 -10.86 7.60
N PRO A 38 21.45 -10.12 6.53
CA PRO A 38 22.70 -9.38 6.25
C PRO A 38 22.85 -8.11 7.08
N ALA A 39 24.06 -7.56 7.10
CA ALA A 39 24.38 -6.31 7.77
C ALA A 39 24.54 -5.15 6.78
N LEU A 40 24.29 -3.92 7.22
CA LEU A 40 24.62 -2.73 6.44
C LEU A 40 26.13 -2.53 6.37
N LYS A 41 26.73 -2.43 5.17
CA LYS A 41 28.16 -2.16 4.97
C LYS A 41 28.64 -0.89 5.66
N SER A 42 27.76 0.12 5.76
CA SER A 42 28.08 1.42 6.34
C SER A 42 28.20 1.43 7.87
N THR A 43 27.53 0.50 8.57
CA THR A 43 27.41 0.54 10.03
C THR A 43 27.69 -0.79 10.73
N GLY A 44 27.74 -1.88 10.01
CA GLY A 44 27.83 -3.26 10.55
C GLY A 44 26.57 -3.71 11.33
N LYS A 45 25.52 -2.88 11.39
CA LYS A 45 24.25 -3.23 12.06
C LYS A 45 23.37 -4.07 11.15
N PRO A 46 22.44 -4.89 11.69
CA PRO A 46 21.46 -5.61 10.90
C PRO A 46 20.79 -4.71 9.86
N ALA A 47 20.75 -5.15 8.60
CA ALA A 47 20.19 -4.37 7.50
C ALA A 47 18.65 -4.29 7.60
N PHE A 48 18.04 -5.40 8.01
CA PHE A 48 16.58 -5.54 8.11
C PHE A 48 16.18 -5.68 9.58
N ARG A 49 15.60 -4.59 10.11
CA ARG A 49 15.17 -4.48 11.51
C ARG A 49 14.02 -3.49 11.66
N ILE A 50 13.19 -3.71 12.65
CA ILE A 50 12.11 -2.79 13.02
C ILE A 50 12.59 -1.93 14.20
N GLU A 51 12.65 -0.62 13.99
CA GLU A 51 13.01 0.35 15.03
C GLU A 51 11.82 1.21 15.45
N GLU A 52 10.92 1.46 14.53
CA GLU A 52 9.71 2.25 14.71
C GLU A 52 8.68 1.82 13.67
N ILE A 53 7.42 1.84 14.04
CA ILE A 53 6.29 1.61 13.14
C ILE A 53 5.71 2.97 12.73
N GLY A 54 5.33 3.11 11.46
CA GLY A 54 4.68 4.32 10.95
C GLY A 54 3.52 4.00 10.03
N TYR A 55 2.44 4.74 10.16
CA TYR A 55 1.29 4.66 9.25
C TYR A 55 0.51 5.96 9.24
N CYS A 56 -0.16 6.25 8.14
CA CYS A 56 -1.12 7.34 8.09
C CYS A 56 -2.55 6.81 7.96
N LEU A 57 -3.47 7.60 8.43
CA LEU A 57 -4.90 7.36 8.32
C LEU A 57 -5.52 8.31 7.31
N PHE A 58 -6.35 7.77 6.41
CA PHE A 58 -7.32 8.50 5.62
C PHE A 58 -8.70 8.07 6.11
N TYR A 59 -9.57 9.01 6.44
CA TYR A 59 -10.84 8.68 7.08
C TYR A 59 -11.92 9.70 6.75
N PRO A 60 -13.21 9.30 6.80
CA PRO A 60 -14.33 10.23 6.61
C PRO A 60 -14.28 11.35 7.62
N THR A 61 -14.44 12.61 7.17
CA THR A 61 -14.56 13.78 8.04
C THR A 61 -15.63 14.73 7.54
N LEU A 62 -16.01 15.70 8.36
CA LEU A 62 -16.91 16.76 7.94
C LEU A 62 -16.14 17.82 7.13
N SER A 63 -16.70 18.23 5.99
CA SER A 63 -16.18 19.37 5.24
C SER A 63 -16.46 20.68 6.00
N GLY A 64 -15.44 21.50 6.25
CA GLY A 64 -15.63 22.88 6.66
C GLY A 64 -15.29 23.28 8.10
N GLY A 65 -14.63 22.45 8.88
CA GLY A 65 -14.07 22.85 10.18
C GLY A 65 -13.03 23.97 10.00
N LYS A 66 -13.12 25.06 10.80
CA LYS A 66 -12.22 26.21 10.72
C LYS A 66 -10.73 25.84 10.96
N GLU A 67 -10.46 24.68 11.53
CA GLU A 67 -9.14 24.20 11.89
C GLU A 67 -8.53 23.22 10.86
N GLY A 68 -9.21 22.87 9.78
CA GLY A 68 -8.86 21.73 8.94
C GLY A 68 -8.41 22.00 7.50
N LYS A 69 -8.32 23.22 7.02
CA LYS A 69 -7.73 23.51 5.70
C LYS A 69 -6.21 23.59 5.77
N GLY A 70 -5.59 22.51 6.19
CA GLY A 70 -4.16 22.32 6.00
C GLY A 70 -3.98 21.32 4.86
N TRP A 71 -3.39 21.80 3.77
CA TRP A 71 -2.94 20.93 2.69
C TRP A 71 -1.94 19.91 3.21
N VAL A 72 -2.07 18.68 2.76
CA VAL A 72 -1.08 17.64 3.00
C VAL A 72 -0.20 17.56 1.76
N ASN A 73 1.10 17.76 1.93
CA ASN A 73 2.04 17.62 0.81
C ASN A 73 2.01 16.18 0.29
N TRP A 74 2.02 16.02 -1.04
CA TRP A 74 2.06 14.70 -1.65
C TRP A 74 3.42 14.01 -1.43
N VAL A 75 4.53 14.74 -1.52
CA VAL A 75 5.84 14.21 -1.10
C VAL A 75 5.92 14.34 0.43
N PRO A 76 6.04 13.22 1.17
CA PRO A 76 6.14 13.28 2.62
C PRO A 76 7.49 13.85 3.08
N GLU A 77 7.52 14.33 4.34
CA GLU A 77 8.80 14.67 4.97
C GLU A 77 9.61 13.40 5.32
N PRO A 78 10.94 13.47 5.21
CA PRO A 78 11.76 14.66 4.87
C PRO A 78 11.87 14.84 3.34
N PHE A 79 11.35 15.93 2.81
CA PHE A 79 11.25 16.17 1.38
C PHE A 79 12.56 15.85 0.61
N TRP A 80 13.68 16.51 0.99
CA TRP A 80 14.97 16.25 0.33
C TRP A 80 15.51 14.84 0.56
N GLY A 81 15.15 14.22 1.69
CA GLY A 81 15.44 12.83 1.96
C GLY A 81 14.77 11.90 0.96
N VAL A 82 13.47 12.11 0.71
CA VAL A 82 12.69 11.33 -0.26
C VAL A 82 13.27 11.49 -1.68
N ILE A 83 13.59 12.73 -2.10
CA ILE A 83 14.23 12.98 -3.39
C ILE A 83 15.58 12.24 -3.52
N LYS A 84 16.43 12.33 -2.49
CA LYS A 84 17.70 11.59 -2.44
C LYS A 84 17.51 10.07 -2.44
N GLY A 85 16.46 9.59 -1.78
CA GLY A 85 16.09 8.18 -1.78
C GLY A 85 15.71 7.67 -3.18
N TYR A 86 14.95 8.44 -3.94
CA TYR A 86 14.66 8.12 -5.34
C TYR A 86 15.92 8.17 -6.23
N GLU A 87 16.84 9.11 -6.00
CA GLU A 87 18.15 9.10 -6.69
C GLU A 87 18.92 7.81 -6.42
N ARG A 88 18.93 7.33 -5.17
CA ARG A 88 19.58 6.05 -4.81
C ARG A 88 18.88 4.86 -5.47
N PHE A 89 17.55 4.81 -5.42
CA PHE A 89 16.75 3.75 -6.05
C PHE A 89 17.03 3.65 -7.56
N LEU A 90 17.22 4.77 -8.25
CA LEU A 90 17.51 4.83 -9.69
C LEU A 90 19.00 4.66 -10.04
N GLY A 91 19.82 4.21 -9.09
CA GLY A 91 21.22 3.86 -9.32
C GLY A 91 22.25 4.97 -9.09
N GLY A 92 21.87 6.09 -8.49
CA GLY A 92 22.74 7.11 -7.88
C GLY A 92 23.75 7.85 -8.77
N LYS A 93 24.35 7.20 -9.76
CA LYS A 93 25.36 7.78 -10.65
C LYS A 93 25.11 7.32 -12.09
N GLY A 94 24.62 8.23 -12.92
CA GLY A 94 24.39 7.95 -14.34
C GLY A 94 22.90 7.82 -14.70
N GLY A 95 22.58 7.84 -15.98
CA GLY A 95 21.21 7.72 -16.47
C GLY A 95 20.33 8.92 -16.13
N MET A 96 19.11 8.64 -15.64
CA MET A 96 18.10 9.68 -15.40
C MET A 96 18.17 10.35 -14.02
N SER A 97 19.19 10.06 -13.19
CA SER A 97 19.27 10.61 -11.82
C SER A 97 19.29 12.15 -11.78
N TRP A 98 19.80 12.80 -12.81
CA TRP A 98 19.81 14.28 -12.93
C TRP A 98 18.41 14.88 -13.09
N LEU A 99 17.41 14.11 -13.55
CA LEU A 99 16.01 14.52 -13.65
C LEU A 99 15.26 14.43 -12.32
N VAL A 100 15.73 13.65 -11.36
CA VAL A 100 15.04 13.40 -10.09
C VAL A 100 14.87 14.70 -9.29
N LYS A 101 15.88 15.55 -9.23
CA LYS A 101 15.80 16.83 -8.50
C LYS A 101 14.78 17.80 -9.09
N PRO A 102 14.81 18.13 -10.42
CA PRO A 102 13.81 19.00 -11.02
C PRO A 102 12.39 18.44 -10.90
N LEU A 103 12.20 17.14 -11.18
CA LEU A 103 10.91 16.49 -11.05
C LEU A 103 10.43 16.44 -9.58
N GLY A 104 11.36 16.17 -8.66
CA GLY A 104 11.11 16.21 -7.23
C GLY A 104 10.69 17.58 -6.75
N TYR A 105 11.33 18.66 -7.22
CA TYR A 105 10.93 20.03 -6.90
C TYR A 105 9.49 20.34 -7.37
N ILE A 106 9.13 19.88 -8.56
CA ILE A 106 7.77 20.00 -9.07
C ILE A 106 6.79 19.18 -8.21
N ALA A 107 7.13 17.92 -7.93
CA ALA A 107 6.31 17.03 -7.11
C ALA A 107 6.13 17.56 -5.67
N GLY A 108 7.14 18.22 -5.11
CA GLY A 108 7.10 18.84 -3.79
C GLY A 108 6.10 20.00 -3.66
N ARG A 109 5.59 20.51 -4.78
CA ARG A 109 4.55 21.55 -4.81
C ARG A 109 3.13 20.96 -4.88
N LEU A 110 3.02 19.64 -4.95
CA LEU A 110 1.73 18.97 -5.05
C LEU A 110 1.11 18.78 -3.68
N HIS A 111 -0.20 19.01 -3.62
CA HIS A 111 -0.99 18.88 -2.42
C HIS A 111 -2.12 17.87 -2.63
N MET A 112 -2.40 17.12 -1.60
CA MET A 112 -3.59 16.28 -1.49
C MET A 112 -4.74 17.10 -0.89
N PRO A 113 -5.95 17.06 -1.45
CA PRO A 113 -7.11 17.80 -0.95
C PRO A 113 -7.71 17.09 0.28
N LEU A 114 -6.95 17.06 1.37
CA LEU A 114 -7.27 16.36 2.61
C LEU A 114 -7.32 17.35 3.80
N TYR A 115 -8.06 16.98 4.84
CA TYR A 115 -8.18 17.76 6.07
C TYR A 115 -7.26 17.18 7.14
N ARG A 116 -6.13 17.85 7.39
CA ARG A 116 -5.14 17.38 8.36
C ARG A 116 -5.73 17.41 9.78
N ARG A 117 -5.66 16.27 10.47
CA ARG A 117 -6.06 16.10 11.88
C ARG A 117 -7.52 16.45 12.21
N ALA A 118 -8.37 16.46 11.20
CA ALA A 118 -9.79 16.69 11.41
C ALA A 118 -10.41 15.55 12.23
N PRO A 119 -11.47 15.79 13.02
CA PRO A 119 -12.18 14.73 13.70
C PRO A 119 -12.87 13.78 12.71
N LEU A 120 -13.04 12.52 13.10
CA LEU A 120 -13.83 11.56 12.32
C LEU A 120 -15.27 12.05 12.20
N ASN A 121 -15.86 11.85 11.02
CA ASN A 121 -17.28 12.15 10.80
C ASN A 121 -18.15 11.28 11.73
N PRO A 122 -19.05 11.87 12.52
CA PRO A 122 -19.97 11.11 13.35
C PRO A 122 -20.76 10.09 12.54
N THR A 123 -20.94 8.90 13.09
CA THR A 123 -21.66 7.80 12.45
C THR A 123 -22.37 6.94 13.49
N ASP A 124 -23.50 6.38 13.12
CA ASP A 124 -24.24 5.41 13.95
C ASP A 124 -23.67 3.96 13.78
N LYS A 125 -23.04 3.70 12.63
CA LYS A 125 -22.38 2.42 12.34
C LYS A 125 -20.88 2.67 12.22
N PRO A 126 -20.04 1.90 12.93
CA PRO A 126 -18.60 2.02 12.79
C PRO A 126 -18.14 1.83 11.34
N TYR A 127 -17.18 2.64 10.93
CA TYR A 127 -16.54 2.53 9.61
C TYR A 127 -15.63 1.31 9.56
N PRO A 128 -15.70 0.45 8.52
CA PRO A 128 -14.79 -0.67 8.35
C PRO A 128 -13.34 -0.18 8.21
N LEU A 129 -12.42 -0.95 8.80
CA LEU A 129 -10.98 -0.67 8.69
C LEU A 129 -10.42 -1.33 7.43
N LEU A 130 -9.62 -0.57 6.67
CA LEU A 130 -8.85 -1.08 5.54
C LEU A 130 -7.37 -0.76 5.76
N ILE A 131 -6.49 -1.75 5.61
CA ILE A 131 -5.04 -1.54 5.65
C ILE A 131 -4.50 -1.58 4.22
N PHE A 132 -3.66 -0.59 3.89
CA PHE A 132 -2.97 -0.48 2.60
C PHE A 132 -1.45 -0.62 2.77
N SER A 133 -0.85 -1.52 1.98
CA SER A 133 0.60 -1.75 1.90
C SER A 133 1.14 -1.26 0.56
N HIS A 134 2.10 -0.34 0.57
CA HIS A 134 2.69 0.23 -0.65
C HIS A 134 3.73 -0.68 -1.32
N GLY A 135 3.96 -0.49 -2.62
CA GLY A 135 4.98 -1.20 -3.40
C GLY A 135 6.42 -0.77 -3.10
N LEU A 136 7.38 -1.43 -3.75
CA LEU A 136 8.80 -1.05 -3.70
C LEU A 136 8.99 0.41 -4.17
N ALA A 137 9.83 1.15 -3.48
CA ALA A 137 10.05 2.58 -3.66
C ALA A 137 8.79 3.47 -3.47
N GLY A 138 7.71 2.91 -2.92
CA GLY A 138 6.53 3.66 -2.51
C GLY A 138 6.73 4.39 -1.19
N THR A 139 5.79 5.28 -0.89
CA THR A 139 5.64 5.96 0.40
C THR A 139 4.20 5.83 0.87
N ARG A 140 3.91 6.23 2.11
CA ARG A 140 2.54 6.33 2.63
C ARG A 140 1.60 7.23 1.80
N HIS A 141 2.15 8.07 0.89
CA HIS A 141 1.37 8.99 0.05
C HIS A 141 1.30 8.59 -1.43
N THR A 142 2.14 7.68 -1.90
CA THR A 142 2.24 7.30 -3.32
C THR A 142 0.93 6.73 -3.89
N TYR A 143 0.01 6.30 -3.02
CA TYR A 143 -1.31 5.75 -3.37
C TYR A 143 -2.44 6.57 -2.77
N SER A 144 -2.19 7.86 -2.58
CA SER A 144 -3.13 8.75 -1.89
C SER A 144 -4.48 8.84 -2.59
N GLN A 145 -4.52 8.73 -3.91
CA GLN A 145 -5.77 8.78 -4.66
C GLN A 145 -6.68 7.59 -4.36
N LEU A 146 -6.13 6.38 -4.35
CA LEU A 146 -6.91 5.19 -4.01
C LEU A 146 -7.32 5.19 -2.53
N CYS A 147 -6.38 5.50 -1.62
CA CYS A 147 -6.66 5.54 -0.19
C CYS A 147 -7.72 6.61 0.16
N ALA A 148 -7.60 7.79 -0.41
CA ALA A 148 -8.56 8.87 -0.18
C ALA A 148 -9.92 8.59 -0.84
N ALA A 149 -9.94 7.97 -2.02
CA ALA A 149 -11.18 7.55 -2.67
C ALA A 149 -11.95 6.56 -1.79
N LEU A 150 -11.28 5.50 -1.30
CA LEU A 150 -11.90 4.52 -0.40
C LEU A 150 -12.36 5.17 0.92
N ALA A 151 -11.55 6.08 1.48
CA ALA A 151 -11.95 6.82 2.68
C ALA A 151 -13.18 7.69 2.44
N SER A 152 -13.28 8.32 1.27
CA SER A 152 -14.46 9.11 0.91
C SER A 152 -15.74 8.29 0.73
N GLU A 153 -15.61 6.97 0.50
CA GLU A 153 -16.73 6.01 0.45
C GLU A 153 -17.12 5.44 1.83
N GLY A 154 -16.42 5.83 2.90
CA GLY A 154 -16.77 5.43 4.26
C GLY A 154 -15.87 4.35 4.85
N TYR A 155 -14.62 4.21 4.41
CA TYR A 155 -13.61 3.37 5.05
C TYR A 155 -12.67 4.21 5.91
N VAL A 156 -12.17 3.65 7.02
CA VAL A 156 -10.97 4.15 7.67
C VAL A 156 -9.79 3.41 7.06
N VAL A 157 -8.97 4.11 6.28
CA VAL A 157 -7.83 3.52 5.56
C VAL A 157 -6.54 3.80 6.31
N LEU A 158 -5.88 2.75 6.78
CA LEU A 158 -4.57 2.78 7.42
C LEU A 158 -3.51 2.42 6.36
N ALA A 159 -2.79 3.41 5.86
CA ALA A 159 -1.69 3.19 4.92
C ALA A 159 -0.36 3.08 5.68
N VAL A 160 0.24 1.89 5.65
CA VAL A 160 1.50 1.61 6.33
C VAL A 160 2.63 2.36 5.62
N GLU A 161 3.52 2.99 6.40
CA GLU A 161 4.81 3.47 5.92
C GLU A 161 5.87 2.44 6.25
N HIS A 162 6.24 1.61 5.27
CA HIS A 162 7.23 0.57 5.49
C HIS A 162 8.61 1.17 5.77
N ARG A 163 9.21 0.73 6.89
CA ARG A 163 10.50 1.21 7.40
C ARG A 163 11.59 0.14 7.31
N ASP A 164 11.45 -0.72 6.33
CA ASP A 164 12.30 -1.85 5.97
C ASP A 164 13.43 -1.49 4.98
N GLY A 165 13.55 -0.21 4.62
CA GLY A 165 14.48 0.25 3.58
C GLY A 165 14.00 -0.01 2.15
N SER A 166 12.76 -0.44 1.93
CA SER A 166 12.18 -0.60 0.60
C SER A 166 11.55 0.68 0.05
N GLY A 167 11.22 1.66 0.90
CA GLY A 167 10.78 3.00 0.50
C GLY A 167 11.97 3.92 0.17
N PRO A 168 11.74 5.09 -0.46
CA PRO A 168 12.81 6.01 -0.83
C PRO A 168 13.51 6.60 0.40
N ALA A 169 12.76 7.11 1.36
CA ALA A 169 13.28 7.58 2.65
C ALA A 169 12.15 7.73 3.68
N VAL A 170 12.47 7.44 4.93
CA VAL A 170 11.60 7.71 6.10
C VAL A 170 12.41 8.32 7.22
N VAL A 171 11.78 9.13 8.08
CA VAL A 171 12.40 9.62 9.32
C VAL A 171 12.08 8.64 10.44
N LEU A 172 13.11 8.18 11.12
CA LEU A 172 12.98 7.46 12.37
C LEU A 172 13.12 8.46 13.53
N SER A 173 12.18 8.38 14.48
CA SER A 173 12.21 9.23 15.68
C SER A 173 13.49 9.03 16.47
N PRO A 174 13.88 10.00 17.33
CA PRO A 174 15.00 9.84 18.22
C PRO A 174 14.82 8.61 19.11
N GLY A 175 15.72 7.64 18.96
CA GLY A 175 15.89 6.56 19.91
C GLY A 175 16.82 6.98 21.05
N GLU A 176 17.69 6.08 21.48
CA GLU A 176 18.71 6.37 22.50
C GLU A 176 19.69 7.50 22.11
N SER A 177 19.92 7.70 20.81
CA SER A 177 20.81 8.73 20.26
C SER A 177 20.30 10.17 20.42
N LYS A 178 19.06 10.38 20.85
CA LYS A 178 18.36 11.68 20.94
C LYS A 178 18.25 12.47 19.63
N GLU A 179 18.67 11.93 18.49
CA GLU A 179 18.59 12.56 17.18
C GLU A 179 17.74 11.71 16.22
N SER A 180 16.89 12.38 15.44
CA SER A 180 16.17 11.75 14.34
C SER A 180 17.17 11.38 13.25
N ARG A 181 16.94 10.25 12.59
CA ARG A 181 17.74 9.83 11.45
C ARG A 181 16.88 9.49 10.24
N VAL A 182 17.45 9.64 9.05
CA VAL A 182 16.78 9.24 7.81
C VAL A 182 17.23 7.83 7.42
N LEU A 183 16.27 6.91 7.30
CA LEU A 183 16.47 5.61 6.68
C LEU A 183 16.16 5.75 5.19
N TYR A 184 17.18 5.58 4.36
CA TYR A 184 17.06 5.62 2.91
C TYR A 184 16.75 4.25 2.32
N TYR A 185 16.36 4.25 1.05
CA TYR A 185 16.30 3.02 0.27
C TYR A 185 17.60 2.21 0.42
N THR A 186 17.44 0.94 0.73
CA THR A 186 18.52 -0.03 0.94
C THR A 186 18.61 -0.93 -0.29
N GLY A 187 19.63 -0.70 -1.11
CA GLY A 187 19.95 -1.58 -2.24
C GLY A 187 20.73 -2.82 -1.79
N VAL A 188 20.77 -3.84 -2.62
CA VAL A 188 21.58 -5.05 -2.35
C VAL A 188 23.09 -4.73 -2.23
N ASP A 189 23.55 -3.68 -2.92
CA ASP A 189 24.93 -3.22 -2.85
C ASP A 189 25.26 -2.54 -1.51
N ASP A 190 24.26 -2.09 -0.75
CA ASP A 190 24.43 -1.48 0.58
C ASP A 190 24.63 -2.51 1.70
N ILE A 191 24.39 -3.81 1.42
CA ILE A 191 24.39 -4.87 2.42
C ILE A 191 25.57 -5.83 2.23
N SER A 192 26.01 -6.44 3.34
CA SER A 192 27.07 -7.44 3.41
C SER A 192 26.47 -8.73 3.94
N TRP A 193 26.57 -9.79 3.15
CA TRP A 193 26.13 -11.13 3.51
C TRP A 193 27.21 -11.87 4.32
N ALA A 194 26.84 -13.00 4.92
CA ALA A 194 27.82 -13.86 5.58
C ALA A 194 28.85 -14.36 4.57
N GLU A 195 30.08 -14.63 5.05
CA GLU A 195 31.19 -15.02 4.21
C GLU A 195 30.90 -16.35 3.47
N GLY A 196 31.09 -16.35 2.16
CA GLY A 196 30.84 -17.53 1.30
C GLY A 196 29.38 -17.72 0.85
N GLU A 197 28.48 -16.80 1.18
CA GLU A 197 27.08 -16.86 0.72
C GLU A 197 26.85 -15.87 -0.44
N GLU A 198 26.48 -16.40 -1.60
CA GLU A 198 25.89 -15.61 -2.69
C GLU A 198 24.37 -15.66 -2.56
N HIS A 199 23.78 -14.49 -2.29
CA HIS A 199 22.33 -14.39 -2.16
C HIS A 199 21.72 -13.57 -3.30
N PRO A 200 20.70 -14.09 -3.99
CA PRO A 200 20.00 -13.34 -5.02
C PRO A 200 19.25 -12.13 -4.42
N VAL A 201 18.99 -11.13 -5.23
CA VAL A 201 18.21 -9.94 -4.85
C VAL A 201 16.88 -10.32 -4.18
N THR A 202 16.25 -11.39 -4.66
CA THR A 202 14.99 -11.92 -4.12
C THR A 202 15.09 -12.31 -2.65
N HIS A 203 16.24 -12.85 -2.20
CA HIS A 203 16.41 -13.20 -0.79
C HIS A 203 16.36 -11.98 0.13
N ALA A 204 17.01 -10.88 -0.24
CA ALA A 204 16.88 -9.62 0.50
C ALA A 204 15.42 -9.14 0.56
N ARG A 205 14.66 -9.34 -0.52
CA ARG A 205 13.22 -8.99 -0.56
C ARG A 205 12.37 -9.92 0.30
N THR A 206 12.73 -11.19 0.41
CA THR A 206 12.07 -12.13 1.34
C THR A 206 12.26 -11.67 2.80
N LEU A 207 13.47 -11.24 3.19
CA LEU A 207 13.71 -10.69 4.52
C LEU A 207 12.94 -9.39 4.78
N GLN A 208 12.84 -8.53 3.76
CA GLN A 208 11.97 -7.34 3.84
C GLN A 208 10.50 -7.71 3.95
N LEU A 209 10.06 -8.79 3.32
CA LEU A 209 8.68 -9.28 3.41
C LEU A 209 8.29 -9.63 4.84
N ASP A 210 9.19 -10.25 5.60
CA ASP A 210 8.98 -10.53 7.04
C ASP A 210 8.81 -9.25 7.84
N ILE A 211 9.67 -8.24 7.59
CA ILE A 211 9.55 -6.93 8.23
C ILE A 211 8.19 -6.31 7.92
N ARG A 212 7.82 -6.24 6.63
CA ARG A 212 6.57 -5.66 6.17
C ARG A 212 5.34 -6.33 6.77
N THR A 213 5.37 -7.65 6.84
CA THR A 213 4.29 -8.43 7.48
C THR A 213 4.12 -8.03 8.93
N ARG A 214 5.22 -7.93 9.70
CA ARG A 214 5.17 -7.47 11.09
C ARG A 214 4.68 -6.04 11.22
N GLU A 215 5.12 -5.13 10.35
CA GLU A 215 4.67 -3.74 10.36
C GLU A 215 3.15 -3.62 10.14
N VAL A 216 2.55 -4.45 9.27
CA VAL A 216 1.08 -4.50 9.09
C VAL A 216 0.38 -4.95 10.37
N TYR A 217 0.87 -6.01 11.01
CA TYR A 217 0.31 -6.48 12.29
C TYR A 217 0.45 -5.43 13.40
N GLU A 218 1.63 -4.86 13.56
CA GLU A 218 1.92 -3.82 14.55
C GLU A 218 1.02 -2.58 14.35
N ALA A 219 0.85 -2.13 13.11
CA ALA A 219 0.00 -0.99 12.78
C ALA A 219 -1.46 -1.24 13.17
N TYR A 220 -2.00 -2.44 12.83
CA TYR A 220 -3.36 -2.81 13.23
C TYR A 220 -3.53 -2.83 14.75
N HIS A 221 -2.64 -3.58 15.45
CA HIS A 221 -2.78 -3.76 16.89
C HIS A 221 -2.54 -2.48 17.68
N SER A 222 -1.61 -1.63 17.24
CA SER A 222 -1.37 -0.33 17.86
C SER A 222 -2.56 0.61 17.69
N PHE A 223 -3.14 0.67 16.48
CA PHE A 223 -4.31 1.50 16.24
C PHE A 223 -5.53 1.03 17.06
N LYS A 224 -5.77 -0.29 17.11
CA LYS A 224 -6.81 -0.88 17.98
C LYS A 224 -6.58 -0.55 19.44
N ARG A 225 -5.34 -0.64 19.94
CA ARG A 225 -4.96 -0.31 21.31
C ARG A 225 -5.14 1.17 21.61
N LEU A 226 -4.76 2.07 20.71
CA LEU A 226 -4.94 3.52 20.86
C LEU A 226 -6.40 3.90 21.09
N LEU A 227 -7.34 3.23 20.40
CA LEU A 227 -8.77 3.54 20.51
C LEU A 227 -9.47 2.78 21.65
N SER A 228 -8.89 1.70 22.19
CA SER A 228 -9.46 0.92 23.30
C SER A 228 -8.95 1.34 24.67
N HIS A 229 -7.69 1.81 24.78
CA HIS A 229 -7.04 2.19 26.04
C HIS A 229 -6.73 3.69 26.04
N GLU A 230 -7.33 4.41 26.99
CA GLU A 230 -7.03 5.83 27.16
C GLU A 230 -5.55 6.01 27.52
N GLY A 231 -4.86 6.85 26.77
CA GLY A 231 -3.56 7.37 27.17
C GLY A 231 -2.32 6.56 26.81
N ASP A 232 -2.36 5.69 25.78
CA ASP A 232 -1.10 5.11 25.27
C ASP A 232 -0.22 6.21 24.64
N LEU A 233 0.63 6.81 25.50
CA LEU A 233 1.55 7.88 25.12
C LEU A 233 2.71 7.38 24.23
N SER A 234 2.90 6.07 24.13
CA SER A 234 3.92 5.50 23.22
C SER A 234 3.57 5.73 21.74
N ILE A 235 2.27 5.87 21.42
CA ILE A 235 1.80 6.16 20.07
C ILE A 235 1.76 7.67 19.89
N LYS A 236 2.67 8.18 19.07
CA LYS A 236 2.72 9.59 18.71
C LYS A 236 1.76 9.88 17.55
N ILE A 237 0.95 10.91 17.69
CA ILE A 237 0.09 11.43 16.63
C ILE A 237 0.71 12.74 16.17
N GLU A 238 1.09 12.84 14.92
CA GLU A 238 1.80 14.01 14.38
C GLU A 238 1.03 15.31 14.66
N GLY A 239 1.65 16.21 15.44
CA GLY A 239 1.14 17.53 15.76
C GLY A 239 -0.16 17.55 16.60
N LEU A 240 -0.44 16.47 17.33
CA LEU A 240 -1.52 16.41 18.31
C LEU A 240 -0.97 16.06 19.68
N GLU A 241 -1.21 16.93 20.65
CA GLU A 241 -0.79 16.78 22.06
C GLU A 241 -1.93 17.16 23.01
N GLY A 242 -1.84 16.74 24.26
CA GLY A 242 -2.78 17.10 25.33
C GLY A 242 -4.24 16.86 24.97
N ASP A 243 -5.09 17.84 25.27
CA ASP A 243 -6.55 17.74 25.07
C ASP A 243 -6.95 17.63 23.60
N VAL A 244 -6.16 18.23 22.68
CA VAL A 244 -6.43 18.13 21.24
C VAL A 244 -6.21 16.71 20.75
N ARG A 245 -5.16 16.05 21.23
CA ARG A 245 -4.91 14.62 20.96
C ARG A 245 -6.05 13.76 21.49
N GLN A 246 -6.47 14.00 22.73
CA GLN A 246 -7.56 13.25 23.35
C GLN A 246 -8.88 13.44 22.59
N SER A 247 -9.24 14.68 22.24
CA SER A 247 -10.45 14.97 21.46
C SER A 247 -10.45 14.26 20.11
N TRP A 248 -9.30 14.17 19.43
CA TRP A 248 -9.18 13.43 18.18
C TRP A 248 -9.40 11.92 18.40
N ILE A 249 -8.79 11.32 19.43
CA ILE A 249 -8.98 9.91 19.81
C ILE A 249 -10.46 9.66 20.11
N ASP A 250 -11.10 10.49 20.91
CA ASP A 250 -12.50 10.35 21.30
C ASP A 250 -13.45 10.42 20.06
N SER A 251 -13.09 11.20 19.06
CA SER A 251 -13.86 11.24 17.81
C SER A 251 -13.87 9.89 17.08
N MET A 252 -12.85 9.07 17.25
CA MET A 252 -12.69 7.76 16.59
C MET A 252 -13.13 6.58 17.46
N LYS A 253 -13.14 6.76 18.78
CA LYS A 253 -13.44 5.68 19.75
C LYS A 253 -14.83 5.09 19.52
N GLY A 254 -14.88 3.76 19.29
CA GLY A 254 -16.12 3.04 18.99
C GLY A 254 -16.70 3.30 17.59
N LYS A 255 -15.98 4.06 16.73
CA LYS A 255 -16.43 4.41 15.38
C LYS A 255 -15.62 3.74 14.26
N VAL A 256 -14.66 2.90 14.63
CA VAL A 256 -13.86 2.09 13.69
C VAL A 256 -14.16 0.61 13.97
N ASP A 257 -14.57 -0.10 12.93
CA ASP A 257 -14.84 -1.54 12.99
C ASP A 257 -13.56 -2.32 12.69
N PHE A 258 -12.89 -2.76 13.75
CA PHE A 258 -11.68 -3.58 13.65
C PHE A 258 -11.98 -5.03 13.25
N ASP A 259 -13.20 -5.52 13.44
CA ASP A 259 -13.57 -6.90 13.13
C ASP A 259 -14.04 -7.04 11.67
N ASP A 260 -14.33 -5.94 10.98
CA ASP A 260 -14.55 -5.88 9.53
C ASP A 260 -13.32 -5.35 8.80
N LEU A 261 -12.18 -5.99 9.04
CA LEU A 261 -10.90 -5.62 8.44
C LEU A 261 -10.83 -6.01 6.95
N LYS A 262 -10.34 -5.06 6.12
CA LYS A 262 -9.96 -5.26 4.73
C LYS A 262 -8.45 -5.09 4.56
N LEU A 263 -7.84 -5.86 3.67
CA LEU A 263 -6.41 -5.77 3.39
C LEU A 263 -6.20 -5.42 1.91
N THR A 264 -5.34 -4.46 1.63
CA THR A 264 -5.07 -4.02 0.26
C THR A 264 -3.59 -3.69 0.08
N GLY A 265 -3.05 -3.97 -1.10
CA GLY A 265 -1.67 -3.62 -1.40
C GLY A 265 -1.36 -3.69 -2.89
N HIS A 266 -0.30 -2.99 -3.30
CA HIS A 266 0.17 -2.97 -4.67
C HIS A 266 1.60 -3.50 -4.78
N SER A 267 1.89 -4.25 -5.86
CA SER A 267 3.25 -4.71 -6.15
C SER A 267 3.84 -5.51 -4.97
N PHE A 268 4.94 -5.09 -4.39
CA PHE A 268 5.52 -5.68 -3.19
C PHE A 268 4.54 -5.65 -2.00
N GLY A 269 3.74 -4.58 -1.87
CA GLY A 269 2.64 -4.51 -0.89
C GLY A 269 1.52 -5.51 -1.17
N GLY A 270 1.18 -5.75 -2.43
CA GLY A 270 0.25 -6.82 -2.83
C GLY A 270 0.78 -8.21 -2.46
N GLY A 271 2.07 -8.46 -2.73
CA GLY A 271 2.76 -9.66 -2.26
C GLY A 271 2.76 -9.78 -0.73
N THR A 272 3.00 -8.68 -0.01
CA THR A 272 2.94 -8.64 1.46
C THR A 272 1.57 -9.08 1.99
N ILE A 273 0.48 -8.57 1.40
CA ILE A 273 -0.88 -8.96 1.81
C ILE A 273 -1.14 -10.44 1.53
N LEU A 274 -0.78 -10.94 0.34
CA LEU A 274 -0.97 -12.34 0.01
C LEU A 274 -0.11 -13.26 0.90
N HIS A 275 1.11 -12.88 1.23
CA HIS A 275 1.97 -13.60 2.16
C HIS A 275 1.36 -13.67 3.57
N LEU A 276 0.93 -12.54 4.10
CA LEU A 276 0.29 -12.42 5.41
C LEU A 276 -0.93 -13.33 5.55
N LEU A 277 -1.74 -13.44 4.48
CA LEU A 277 -2.94 -14.28 4.47
C LEU A 277 -2.64 -15.79 4.43
N GLN A 278 -1.42 -16.18 4.10
CA GLN A 278 -1.00 -17.59 3.96
C GLN A 278 -0.07 -18.05 5.07
N THR A 279 0.41 -17.15 5.90
CA THR A 279 1.35 -17.45 6.98
C THR A 279 0.72 -17.23 8.35
N PRO A 280 1.20 -17.93 9.39
CA PRO A 280 0.75 -17.67 10.76
C PRO A 280 1.16 -16.26 11.22
N PRO A 281 0.54 -15.76 12.30
CA PRO A 281 0.97 -14.51 12.90
C PRO A 281 2.46 -14.50 13.22
N PRO A 282 3.15 -13.36 13.02
CA PRO A 282 4.60 -13.30 13.15
C PRO A 282 5.10 -13.42 14.59
N SER A 283 4.22 -13.37 15.57
CA SER A 283 4.55 -13.45 17.00
C SER A 283 3.28 -13.72 17.81
N ASN A 284 3.43 -14.38 18.96
CA ASN A 284 2.34 -14.57 19.93
C ASN A 284 1.80 -13.25 20.51
N LEU A 285 2.58 -12.16 20.44
CA LEU A 285 2.15 -10.82 20.84
C LEU A 285 1.28 -10.12 19.78
N LEU A 286 1.23 -10.67 18.58
CA LEU A 286 0.53 -10.12 17.43
C LEU A 286 -0.50 -11.16 16.93
N PRO A 287 -1.67 -11.29 17.57
CA PRO A 287 -2.68 -12.28 17.18
C PRO A 287 -3.17 -12.07 15.75
N SER A 288 -3.78 -13.12 15.17
CA SER A 288 -4.28 -13.12 13.80
C SER A 288 -5.19 -11.93 13.49
N LEU A 289 -5.02 -11.38 12.31
CA LEU A 289 -5.87 -10.30 11.81
C LEU A 289 -7.22 -10.84 11.35
N PRO A 290 -8.37 -10.22 11.72
CA PRO A 290 -9.70 -10.67 11.36
C PRO A 290 -10.09 -10.22 9.94
N ALA A 291 -9.23 -10.49 8.95
CA ALA A 291 -9.44 -10.06 7.57
C ALA A 291 -10.69 -10.71 6.96
N LYS A 292 -11.58 -9.89 6.42
CA LYS A 292 -12.83 -10.31 5.77
C LYS A 292 -12.78 -10.30 4.26
N GLN A 293 -11.97 -9.43 3.67
CA GLN A 293 -11.71 -9.32 2.23
C GLN A 293 -10.30 -8.82 2.00
N ALA A 294 -9.73 -9.12 0.82
CA ALA A 294 -8.45 -8.58 0.42
C ALA A 294 -8.44 -8.14 -1.05
N ILE A 295 -7.62 -7.15 -1.37
CA ILE A 295 -7.38 -6.70 -2.74
C ILE A 295 -5.87 -6.66 -2.98
N ALA A 296 -5.39 -7.37 -3.99
CA ALA A 296 -4.01 -7.31 -4.43
C ALA A 296 -3.92 -6.73 -5.84
N LEU A 297 -3.17 -5.64 -5.98
CA LEU A 297 -3.01 -4.89 -7.22
C LEU A 297 -1.62 -5.21 -7.79
N ASP A 298 -1.55 -5.84 -8.96
CA ASP A 298 -0.28 -6.31 -9.56
C ASP A 298 0.68 -6.89 -8.49
N PRO A 299 0.28 -7.90 -7.69
CA PRO A 299 1.10 -8.37 -6.57
C PRO A 299 2.41 -8.96 -7.04
N TRP A 300 3.55 -8.52 -6.47
CA TRP A 300 4.85 -9.08 -6.80
C TRP A 300 5.12 -10.35 -5.97
N LEU A 301 5.23 -11.51 -6.62
CA LEU A 301 5.22 -12.82 -5.98
C LEU A 301 6.58 -13.50 -5.84
N GLU A 302 7.65 -13.00 -6.49
CA GLU A 302 8.97 -13.63 -6.39
C GLU A 302 9.53 -13.64 -4.97
N PRO A 303 9.35 -12.58 -4.15
CA PRO A 303 9.84 -12.61 -2.78
C PRO A 303 9.10 -13.58 -1.86
N LEU A 304 7.92 -14.07 -2.27
CA LEU A 304 7.13 -14.99 -1.47
C LEU A 304 7.77 -16.37 -1.48
N PRO A 305 7.88 -17.04 -0.32
CA PRO A 305 8.31 -18.41 -0.26
C PRO A 305 7.40 -19.31 -1.10
N THR A 306 7.93 -20.40 -1.61
CA THR A 306 7.09 -21.39 -2.29
C THR A 306 6.25 -22.13 -1.24
N PRO A 307 5.10 -22.73 -1.61
CA PRO A 307 4.28 -23.50 -0.66
C PRO A 307 5.08 -24.62 0.06
N SER A 308 6.10 -25.19 -0.59
CA SER A 308 7.00 -26.16 0.00
C SER A 308 7.94 -25.59 1.08
N ASP A 309 8.21 -24.29 1.04
CA ASP A 309 9.12 -23.61 1.98
C ASP A 309 8.39 -23.11 3.22
N ILE A 310 7.05 -23.10 3.20
CA ILE A 310 6.24 -22.70 4.33
C ILE A 310 6.13 -23.88 5.31
N LEU A 311 6.93 -23.84 6.38
CA LEU A 311 6.96 -24.91 7.40
C LEU A 311 5.62 -25.12 8.12
N GLN A 312 4.81 -24.05 8.25
CA GLN A 312 3.48 -24.08 8.85
C GLN A 312 2.55 -23.18 8.02
N PRO A 313 1.97 -23.67 6.93
CA PRO A 313 1.01 -22.87 6.18
C PRO A 313 -0.21 -22.57 7.05
N ALA A 314 -0.75 -21.35 6.93
CA ALA A 314 -2.05 -21.07 7.49
C ALA A 314 -3.08 -22.06 6.91
N PRO A 315 -4.09 -22.49 7.66
CA PRO A 315 -5.12 -23.38 7.13
C PRO A 315 -5.68 -22.79 5.82
N SER A 316 -5.66 -23.55 4.74
CA SER A 316 -6.12 -23.11 3.40
C SER A 316 -7.57 -22.60 3.39
N SER A 317 -8.34 -22.94 4.41
CA SER A 317 -9.70 -22.45 4.65
C SER A 317 -9.75 -21.00 5.19
N SER A 318 -8.63 -20.39 5.55
CA SER A 318 -8.58 -19.09 6.24
C SER A 318 -8.41 -17.88 5.31
N MET A 319 -8.08 -18.09 4.03
CA MET A 319 -7.94 -16.97 3.09
C MET A 319 -9.32 -16.37 2.78
N PRO A 320 -9.55 -15.07 3.09
CA PRO A 320 -10.83 -14.42 2.80
C PRO A 320 -11.05 -14.28 1.29
N PRO A 321 -12.27 -13.97 0.84
CA PRO A 321 -12.50 -13.54 -0.54
C PRO A 321 -11.48 -12.48 -0.95
N THR A 322 -10.80 -12.70 -2.07
CA THR A 322 -9.69 -11.85 -2.52
C THR A 322 -9.89 -11.45 -3.98
N LEU A 323 -9.78 -10.16 -4.26
CA LEU A 323 -9.72 -9.63 -5.63
C LEU A 323 -8.27 -9.39 -6.02
N VAL A 324 -7.87 -9.91 -7.16
CA VAL A 324 -6.60 -9.52 -7.80
C VAL A 324 -6.92 -8.74 -9.06
N ILE A 325 -6.33 -7.55 -9.19
CA ILE A 325 -6.39 -6.75 -10.42
C ILE A 325 -4.98 -6.68 -10.99
N ASN A 326 -4.76 -7.33 -12.13
CA ASN A 326 -3.48 -7.31 -12.84
C ASN A 326 -3.50 -6.31 -14.00
N SER A 327 -2.34 -5.72 -14.27
CA SER A 327 -2.02 -5.18 -15.59
C SER A 327 -1.73 -6.32 -16.58
N ALA A 328 -1.78 -6.02 -17.88
CA ALA A 328 -1.46 -7.01 -18.91
C ALA A 328 -0.04 -7.59 -18.72
N GLY A 329 0.94 -6.76 -18.38
CA GLY A 329 2.32 -7.22 -18.18
C GLY A 329 2.48 -8.26 -17.07
N PHE A 330 1.71 -8.15 -15.99
CA PHE A 330 1.73 -9.14 -14.90
C PHE A 330 0.97 -10.41 -15.25
N THR A 331 -0.05 -10.31 -16.09
CA THR A 331 -0.76 -11.49 -16.61
C THR A 331 0.06 -12.24 -17.65
N GLU A 332 0.79 -11.51 -18.50
CA GLU A 332 1.64 -12.06 -19.55
C GLU A 332 3.00 -12.60 -19.04
N TRP A 333 3.28 -12.54 -17.78
CA TRP A 333 4.49 -13.08 -17.13
C TRP A 333 4.26 -14.53 -16.67
N PRO A 334 4.86 -15.53 -17.33
CA PRO A 334 4.44 -16.94 -17.19
C PRO A 334 4.56 -17.49 -15.76
N GLU A 335 5.75 -17.39 -15.16
CA GLU A 335 6.00 -17.97 -13.83
C GLU A 335 5.16 -17.28 -12.76
N HIS A 336 5.00 -15.96 -12.88
CA HIS A 336 4.15 -15.16 -12.01
C HIS A 336 2.69 -15.58 -12.14
N TRP A 337 2.19 -15.72 -13.37
CA TRP A 337 0.82 -16.11 -13.67
C TRP A 337 0.47 -17.48 -13.09
N GLU A 338 1.32 -18.48 -13.29
CA GLU A 338 1.11 -19.82 -12.75
C GLU A 338 0.99 -19.80 -11.22
N LYS A 339 1.95 -19.15 -10.56
CA LYS A 339 1.97 -19.01 -9.11
C LYS A 339 0.71 -18.29 -8.61
N LEU A 340 0.29 -17.21 -9.29
CA LEU A 340 -0.88 -16.44 -8.92
C LEU A 340 -2.17 -17.24 -9.07
N VAL A 341 -2.36 -17.93 -10.21
CA VAL A 341 -3.55 -18.75 -10.47
C VAL A 341 -3.69 -19.87 -9.44
N ASP A 342 -2.56 -20.54 -9.12
CA ASP A 342 -2.57 -21.60 -8.10
C ASP A 342 -2.93 -21.05 -6.72
N MET A 343 -2.39 -19.91 -6.34
CA MET A 343 -2.74 -19.24 -5.08
C MET A 343 -4.20 -18.84 -4.99
N MET A 344 -4.80 -18.37 -6.09
CA MET A 344 -6.15 -17.79 -6.11
C MET A 344 -7.25 -18.81 -6.37
N LYS A 345 -6.92 -20.01 -6.81
CA LYS A 345 -7.88 -21.07 -7.17
C LYS A 345 -8.82 -21.41 -6.02
N GLY A 346 -10.12 -21.26 -6.24
CA GLY A 346 -11.16 -21.48 -5.23
C GLY A 346 -11.23 -20.44 -4.10
N LYS A 347 -10.56 -19.26 -4.26
CA LYS A 347 -10.43 -18.29 -3.16
C LYS A 347 -10.83 -16.86 -3.51
N GLY A 348 -11.11 -16.56 -4.78
CA GLY A 348 -11.49 -15.20 -5.13
C GLY A 348 -11.63 -14.92 -6.61
N ILE A 349 -11.43 -13.66 -6.97
CA ILE A 349 -11.61 -13.12 -8.31
C ILE A 349 -10.26 -12.64 -8.83
N LEU A 350 -9.91 -13.07 -10.04
CA LEU A 350 -8.70 -12.63 -10.75
C LEU A 350 -9.12 -11.96 -12.05
N VAL A 351 -8.73 -10.71 -12.22
CA VAL A 351 -9.02 -9.92 -13.41
C VAL A 351 -7.75 -9.27 -13.98
N THR A 352 -7.74 -9.04 -15.28
CA THR A 352 -6.76 -8.17 -15.95
C THR A 352 -7.45 -6.94 -16.48
N MET A 353 -6.96 -5.76 -16.16
CA MET A 353 -7.46 -4.50 -16.69
C MET A 353 -6.60 -4.04 -17.87
N ILE A 354 -7.26 -3.74 -19.00
CA ILE A 354 -6.58 -3.32 -20.23
C ILE A 354 -6.25 -1.83 -20.17
N GLY A 355 -5.12 -1.45 -20.79
CA GLY A 355 -4.68 -0.06 -20.88
C GLY A 355 -3.95 0.47 -19.66
N ILE A 356 -3.70 -0.39 -18.66
CA ILE A 356 -2.89 -0.03 -17.51
C ILE A 356 -1.52 -0.74 -17.51
N GLY A 357 -0.53 -0.08 -16.94
CA GLY A 357 0.75 -0.69 -16.59
C GLY A 357 0.93 -0.74 -15.08
N HIS A 358 2.02 -1.35 -14.64
CA HIS A 358 2.31 -1.56 -13.21
C HIS A 358 2.19 -0.30 -12.35
N GLN A 359 2.62 0.86 -12.86
CA GLN A 359 2.56 2.12 -12.11
C GLN A 359 1.15 2.75 -12.07
N SER A 360 0.18 2.26 -12.85
CA SER A 360 -1.17 2.85 -12.94
C SER A 360 -1.98 2.74 -11.66
N PHE A 361 -1.57 1.88 -10.74
CA PHE A 361 -2.17 1.75 -9.41
C PHE A 361 -1.70 2.82 -8.41
N SER A 362 -0.68 3.60 -8.78
CA SER A 362 -0.10 4.67 -7.98
C SER A 362 -0.48 6.05 -8.50
N ASP A 363 -0.12 7.09 -7.75
CA ASP A 363 -0.36 8.48 -8.16
C ASP A 363 0.63 8.98 -9.22
N PHE A 364 1.74 8.26 -9.47
CA PHE A 364 2.79 8.70 -10.41
C PHE A 364 2.30 9.04 -11.82
N PRO A 365 1.44 8.23 -12.47
CA PRO A 365 0.97 8.55 -13.81
C PRO A 365 0.16 9.85 -13.90
N LEU A 366 -0.47 10.28 -12.80
CA LEU A 366 -1.21 11.55 -12.74
C LEU A 366 -0.29 12.77 -12.84
N LEU A 367 1.02 12.60 -12.62
CA LEU A 367 1.99 13.68 -12.72
C LEU A 367 2.38 14.00 -14.17
N SER A 368 2.05 13.12 -15.12
CA SER A 368 2.34 13.32 -16.54
C SER A 368 1.29 14.21 -17.21
N PRO A 369 1.62 15.42 -17.69
CA PRO A 369 0.64 16.28 -18.32
C PRO A 369 -0.02 15.68 -19.57
N ARG A 370 0.76 14.89 -20.35
CA ARG A 370 0.27 14.29 -21.61
C ARG A 370 -0.59 13.07 -21.37
N GLY A 371 -0.31 12.29 -20.31
CA GLY A 371 -1.04 11.06 -19.97
C GLY A 371 -2.14 11.26 -18.91
N TYR A 372 -2.32 12.47 -18.39
CA TYR A 372 -3.16 12.73 -17.23
C TYR A 372 -4.60 12.23 -17.37
N SER A 373 -5.26 12.56 -18.48
CA SER A 373 -6.67 12.17 -18.69
C SER A 373 -6.85 10.65 -18.70
N HIS A 374 -5.94 9.93 -19.34
CA HIS A 374 -5.92 8.48 -19.32
C HIS A 374 -5.65 7.95 -17.92
N ALA A 375 -4.59 8.40 -17.27
CA ALA A 375 -4.22 7.98 -15.92
C ALA A 375 -5.35 8.22 -14.90
N HIS A 376 -6.00 9.38 -14.97
CA HIS A 376 -7.15 9.70 -14.12
C HIS A 376 -8.33 8.75 -14.38
N SER A 377 -8.65 8.48 -15.65
CA SER A 377 -9.71 7.54 -15.99
C SER A 377 -9.42 6.12 -15.48
N MET A 378 -8.16 5.67 -15.58
CA MET A 378 -7.76 4.33 -15.13
C MET A 378 -7.80 4.20 -13.60
N ILE A 379 -7.33 5.20 -12.85
CA ILE A 379 -7.37 5.14 -11.39
C ILE A 379 -8.81 5.19 -10.85
N VAL A 380 -9.70 5.94 -11.52
CA VAL A 380 -11.13 5.92 -11.22
C VAL A 380 -11.71 4.53 -11.44
N LYS A 381 -11.36 3.86 -12.53
CA LYS A 381 -11.81 2.50 -12.80
C LYS A 381 -11.30 1.47 -11.79
N ILE A 382 -10.03 1.58 -11.38
CA ILE A 382 -9.44 0.74 -10.31
C ILE A 382 -10.21 0.95 -9.01
N HIS A 383 -10.54 2.20 -8.67
CA HIS A 383 -11.36 2.52 -7.49
C HIS A 383 -12.76 1.90 -7.59
N GLU A 384 -13.44 2.04 -8.73
CA GLU A 384 -14.77 1.45 -8.98
C GLU A 384 -14.76 -0.08 -8.79
N LEU A 385 -13.79 -0.78 -9.37
CA LEU A 385 -13.65 -2.24 -9.22
C LEU A 385 -13.41 -2.61 -7.76
N SER A 386 -12.51 -1.89 -7.09
CA SER A 386 -12.17 -2.12 -5.68
C SER A 386 -13.39 -1.91 -4.77
N THR A 387 -14.10 -0.80 -4.95
CA THR A 387 -15.29 -0.47 -4.15
C THR A 387 -16.44 -1.45 -4.42
N ALA A 388 -16.65 -1.86 -5.68
CA ALA A 388 -17.66 -2.84 -6.03
C ALA A 388 -17.38 -4.19 -5.37
N PHE A 389 -16.12 -4.64 -5.35
CA PHE A 389 -15.72 -5.86 -4.65
C PHE A 389 -15.92 -5.76 -3.14
N LEU A 390 -15.45 -4.69 -2.52
CA LEU A 390 -15.60 -4.48 -1.06
C LEU A 390 -17.07 -4.44 -0.63
N ASN A 391 -17.96 -3.96 -1.51
CA ASN A 391 -19.42 -3.94 -1.30
C ASN A 391 -20.13 -5.22 -1.79
N ARG A 392 -19.37 -6.25 -2.21
CA ARG A 392 -19.91 -7.53 -2.75
C ARG A 392 -20.85 -7.32 -3.96
N LYS A 393 -20.51 -6.41 -4.84
CA LYS A 393 -21.29 -6.04 -6.03
C LYS A 393 -20.48 -6.15 -7.34
N LEU A 394 -19.27 -6.69 -7.28
CA LEU A 394 -18.39 -6.73 -8.46
C LEU A 394 -18.96 -7.61 -9.57
N LEU A 395 -19.38 -8.85 -9.22
CA LEU A 395 -19.90 -9.82 -10.20
C LEU A 395 -21.36 -9.55 -10.60
N SER A 396 -22.16 -8.91 -9.74
CA SER A 396 -23.58 -8.61 -9.99
C SER A 396 -23.84 -7.18 -10.46
N GLY A 397 -22.83 -6.29 -10.34
CA GLY A 397 -22.98 -4.86 -10.61
C GLY A 397 -22.48 -4.44 -11.98
N THR A 398 -22.57 -3.14 -12.24
CA THR A 398 -22.12 -2.50 -13.50
C THR A 398 -20.62 -2.19 -13.53
N ALA A 399 -19.90 -2.46 -12.46
CA ALA A 399 -18.45 -2.16 -12.40
C ALA A 399 -17.63 -2.93 -13.44
N LEU A 400 -18.09 -4.16 -13.81
CA LEU A 400 -17.57 -4.93 -14.92
C LEU A 400 -18.28 -4.61 -16.25
N ALA A 401 -19.10 -3.57 -16.33
CA ALA A 401 -19.83 -3.15 -17.54
C ALA A 401 -18.92 -2.49 -18.58
N GLY A 402 -17.84 -3.09 -18.85
CA GLY A 402 -17.05 -3.00 -20.05
C GLY A 402 -17.14 -4.34 -20.75
N LYS A 403 -16.35 -4.55 -21.76
CA LYS A 403 -16.22 -5.86 -22.38
C LYS A 403 -15.59 -6.80 -21.35
N VAL A 404 -16.41 -7.61 -20.67
CA VAL A 404 -15.93 -8.74 -19.89
C VAL A 404 -15.71 -9.87 -20.88
N ALA A 405 -14.45 -10.21 -21.12
CA ALA A 405 -14.14 -11.41 -21.88
C ALA A 405 -14.38 -12.64 -21.01
N ASP A 406 -14.82 -13.74 -21.62
CA ASP A 406 -15.08 -15.00 -20.92
C ASP A 406 -13.82 -15.55 -20.26
N LYS A 407 -14.05 -16.40 -19.22
CA LYS A 407 -12.97 -17.14 -18.55
C LYS A 407 -12.09 -17.83 -19.59
N GLY A 408 -10.78 -17.53 -19.59
CA GLY A 408 -9.82 -18.22 -20.43
C GLY A 408 -9.51 -17.52 -21.77
N ASP A 409 -9.85 -16.25 -21.94
CA ASP A 409 -9.42 -15.46 -23.12
C ASP A 409 -7.93 -15.11 -23.09
N TYR A 410 -7.11 -16.09 -22.77
CA TYR A 410 -5.66 -16.03 -22.88
C TYR A 410 -5.14 -17.27 -23.60
N GLU A 411 -4.09 -17.09 -24.38
CA GLU A 411 -3.32 -18.17 -24.99
C GLU A 411 -2.02 -18.33 -24.25
N ARG A 412 -1.63 -19.59 -24.08
CA ARG A 412 -0.32 -19.92 -23.55
C ARG A 412 0.48 -20.57 -24.67
N ASP A 413 1.64 -20.03 -24.99
CA ASP A 413 2.61 -20.61 -25.92
C ASP A 413 3.99 -20.69 -25.25
N GLU A 414 5.02 -21.09 -26.01
CA GLU A 414 6.40 -21.22 -25.55
C GLU A 414 6.99 -19.86 -25.10
N ASP A 415 6.43 -18.73 -25.58
CA ASP A 415 6.86 -17.38 -25.24
C ASP A 415 6.10 -16.77 -24.03
N GLY A 416 5.08 -17.48 -23.50
CA GLY A 416 4.33 -17.06 -22.30
C GLY A 416 2.83 -16.96 -22.51
N VAL A 417 2.16 -16.20 -21.59
CA VAL A 417 0.71 -15.97 -21.65
C VAL A 417 0.41 -14.78 -22.54
N LYS A 418 -0.42 -14.98 -23.55
CA LYS A 418 -0.94 -13.92 -24.42
C LYS A 418 -2.44 -13.73 -24.21
N ILE A 419 -2.87 -12.48 -24.12
CA ILE A 419 -4.28 -12.16 -23.94
C ILE A 419 -4.96 -12.14 -25.31
N LYS A 420 -5.90 -13.06 -25.53
CA LYS A 420 -6.70 -13.10 -26.77
C LYS A 420 -7.54 -11.84 -26.94
N GLY A 421 -7.59 -11.32 -28.13
CA GLY A 421 -8.44 -10.18 -28.46
C GLY A 421 -8.03 -8.87 -27.80
N LYS A 422 -6.84 -8.77 -27.20
CA LYS A 422 -6.31 -7.55 -26.56
C LYS A 422 -6.38 -6.34 -27.51
N ALA A 423 -6.08 -6.53 -28.79
CA ALA A 423 -6.16 -5.46 -29.79
C ALA A 423 -7.60 -4.98 -30.08
N ALA A 424 -8.62 -5.76 -29.75
CA ALA A 424 -10.03 -5.42 -29.93
C ALA A 424 -10.68 -4.84 -28.65
N MET A 425 -9.93 -4.78 -27.54
CA MET A 425 -10.38 -4.23 -26.26
C MET A 425 -9.95 -2.77 -26.13
N LYS A 426 -10.71 -2.02 -25.33
CA LYS A 426 -10.43 -0.61 -25.02
C LYS A 426 -9.75 -0.48 -23.66
N ASP A 427 -9.07 0.63 -23.47
CA ASP A 427 -8.54 0.98 -22.17
C ASP A 427 -9.66 1.03 -21.12
N GLY A 428 -9.44 0.35 -19.99
CA GLY A 428 -10.43 0.20 -18.92
C GLY A 428 -11.34 -1.02 -19.04
N ASP A 429 -11.29 -1.77 -20.16
CA ASP A 429 -11.96 -3.08 -20.26
C ASP A 429 -11.29 -4.08 -19.32
N VAL A 430 -12.06 -5.06 -18.86
CA VAL A 430 -11.63 -6.03 -17.86
C VAL A 430 -11.77 -7.44 -18.38
N LEU A 431 -10.72 -8.25 -18.25
CA LEU A 431 -10.73 -9.69 -18.49
C LEU A 431 -10.93 -10.42 -17.19
N LEU A 432 -11.96 -11.26 -17.11
CA LEU A 432 -12.23 -12.10 -15.94
C LEU A 432 -11.61 -13.48 -16.14
N HIS A 433 -10.66 -13.88 -15.30
CA HIS A 433 -9.99 -15.18 -15.36
C HIS A 433 -10.55 -16.19 -14.35
N LEU A 434 -10.73 -15.76 -13.09
CA LEU A 434 -11.31 -16.56 -12.01
C LEU A 434 -12.42 -15.77 -11.34
N ALA A 435 -13.51 -16.47 -10.96
CA ALA A 435 -14.66 -15.90 -10.27
C ALA A 435 -15.24 -16.92 -9.29
N ASP A 436 -14.49 -17.23 -8.25
CA ASP A 436 -14.87 -18.29 -7.31
C ASP A 436 -15.62 -17.78 -6.08
N LYS A 437 -15.26 -16.56 -5.56
CA LYS A 437 -15.89 -15.94 -4.38
C LYS A 437 -15.83 -14.41 -4.44
N GLU A 438 -16.87 -13.78 -3.98
CA GLU A 438 -17.01 -12.35 -3.78
C GLU A 438 -17.18 -11.99 -2.29
#